data_d0c27313a054ceea5ee2dd894f2ab8bc
#
_entry.id   d0c27313a054ceea5ee2dd894f2ab8bc
#
_cell.length_a   1.000
_cell.length_b   1.000
_cell.length_c   1.000
_cell.angle_alpha   90.00
_cell.angle_beta   90.00
_cell.angle_gamma   90.00
#
_symmetry.space_group_name_H-M   'P 1'
#
loop_
_entity.id
_entity.type
_entity.pdbx_description
1 polymer ?
#
loop_
_entity_poly.entity_id
_entity_poly.type
_entity_poly.pdbx_seq_one_letter_code
_entity_poly.pdbx_strand_id
1 'polypeptide(L)'
;MRLLIVDDSNMIRTRISRVVQNGGIKGIVLAGLAKNGHEAVRIARATRPEVVTMDLTMPEMDGIECIQALLRFDPTIKILVVSALSDKTTAIQALKLGARGFVAKPFSDEELQIALLDVADMR
;
A
#
# COMPACT_ATOMS: atom_id res chain seq x y z
N MET A 1 -4.11 7.56 11.41
CA MET A 1 -4.56 7.06 10.08
C MET A 1 -4.54 5.54 10.04
N ARG A 2 -5.55 4.95 9.50
CA ARG A 2 -5.65 3.49 9.36
C ARG A 2 -4.95 3.04 8.08
N LEU A 3 -4.05 2.08 8.21
CA LEU A 3 -3.26 1.55 7.11
C LEU A 3 -3.67 0.11 6.77
N LEU A 4 -3.91 -0.16 5.49
CA LEU A 4 -4.06 -1.50 4.94
C LEU A 4 -2.81 -1.86 4.14
N ILE A 5 -2.22 -3.02 4.42
CA ILE A 5 -1.04 -3.52 3.71
C ILE A 5 -1.48 -4.64 2.76
N VAL A 6 -1.23 -4.45 1.46
CA VAL A 6 -1.61 -5.41 0.41
C VAL A 6 -0.35 -5.91 -0.30
N ASP A 7 -0.01 -7.17 -0.09
CA ASP A 7 1.15 -7.81 -0.70
C ASP A 7 0.98 -9.33 -0.59
N ASP A 8 1.30 -10.07 -1.63
CA ASP A 8 1.18 -11.53 -1.60
C ASP A 8 2.34 -12.19 -0.83
N SER A 9 3.40 -11.45 -0.54
CA SER A 9 4.53 -11.93 0.25
C SER A 9 4.29 -11.75 1.75
N ASN A 10 4.25 -12.85 2.48
CA ASN A 10 4.14 -12.81 3.94
C ASN A 10 5.31 -12.05 4.58
N MET A 11 6.51 -12.23 4.02
CA MET A 11 7.72 -11.56 4.52
C MET A 11 7.59 -10.04 4.39
N ILE A 12 7.12 -9.56 3.25
CA ILE A 12 6.96 -8.11 3.00
C ILE A 12 5.86 -7.53 3.89
N ARG A 13 4.71 -8.22 4.01
CA ARG A 13 3.64 -7.76 4.90
C ARG A 13 4.14 -7.62 6.34
N THR A 14 4.87 -8.63 6.81
CA THR A 14 5.43 -8.62 8.17
C THR A 14 6.41 -7.46 8.35
N ARG A 15 7.27 -7.24 7.37
CA ARG A 15 8.26 -6.17 7.43
C ARG A 15 7.61 -4.80 7.49
N ILE A 16 6.66 -4.52 6.62
CA ILE A 16 5.95 -3.24 6.61
C ILE A 16 5.20 -3.04 7.94
N SER A 17 4.55 -4.09 8.41
CA SER A 17 3.84 -4.07 9.69
C SER A 17 4.76 -3.69 10.85
N ARG A 18 5.96 -4.27 10.90
CA ARG A 18 6.95 -3.95 11.94
C ARG A 18 7.38 -2.50 11.92
N VAL A 19 7.65 -1.98 10.72
CA VAL A 19 8.08 -0.58 10.57
C VAL A 19 7.00 0.36 11.13
N VAL A 20 5.75 0.04 10.88
CA VAL A 20 4.62 0.86 11.34
C VAL A 20 4.38 0.72 12.83
N GLN A 21 4.38 -0.53 13.36
CA GLN A 21 3.98 -0.82 14.74
C GLN A 21 5.08 -0.55 15.77
N ASN A 22 6.36 -0.68 15.40
CA ASN A 22 7.46 -0.55 16.36
C ASN A 22 7.91 0.91 16.56
N GLY A 23 6.99 1.84 16.49
CA GLY A 23 7.26 3.24 16.78
C GLY A 23 7.93 3.99 15.65
N GLY A 24 8.04 3.38 14.47
CA GLY A 24 8.65 4.01 13.32
C GLY A 24 7.83 5.16 12.76
N ILE A 25 6.51 5.07 12.85
CA ILE A 25 5.61 6.09 12.30
C ILE A 25 4.47 6.35 13.26
N LYS A 26 4.50 7.50 13.91
CA LYS A 26 3.44 7.92 14.81
C LYS A 26 2.22 8.37 13.98
N GLY A 27 1.05 8.07 14.48
CA GLY A 27 -0.20 8.48 13.84
C GLY A 27 -0.72 7.52 12.78
N ILE A 28 0.01 6.44 12.49
CA ILE A 28 -0.46 5.38 11.60
C ILE A 28 -0.69 4.12 12.42
N VAL A 29 -1.88 3.54 12.29
CA VAL A 29 -2.23 2.27 12.94
C VAL A 29 -2.60 1.24 11.88
N LEU A 30 -2.22 -0.01 12.13
CA LEU A 30 -2.52 -1.09 11.20
C LEU A 30 -4.00 -1.47 11.28
N ALA A 31 -4.70 -1.35 10.16
CA ALA A 31 -6.11 -1.72 10.05
C ALA A 31 -6.30 -3.13 9.50
N GLY A 32 -5.37 -3.60 8.66
CA GLY A 32 -5.48 -4.95 8.12
C GLY A 32 -4.31 -5.33 7.23
N LEU A 33 -4.26 -6.63 6.93
CA LEU A 33 -3.26 -7.25 6.05
C LEU A 33 -4.01 -8.04 5.00
N ALA A 34 -3.70 -7.83 3.73
CA ALA A 34 -4.32 -8.55 2.63
C ALA A 34 -3.25 -9.21 1.77
N LYS A 35 -3.47 -10.44 1.36
CA LYS A 35 -2.52 -11.19 0.54
C LYS A 35 -2.88 -11.18 -0.95
N ASN A 36 -4.02 -10.62 -1.31
CA ASN A 36 -4.45 -10.48 -2.70
C ASN A 36 -5.46 -9.34 -2.82
N GLY A 37 -5.82 -9.00 -4.07
CA GLY A 37 -6.72 -7.88 -4.33
C GLY A 37 -8.14 -8.08 -3.82
N HIS A 38 -8.66 -9.30 -3.87
CA HIS A 38 -10.01 -9.59 -3.37
C HIS A 38 -10.10 -9.38 -1.86
N GLU A 39 -9.10 -9.87 -1.12
CA GLU A 39 -8.99 -9.62 0.32
C GLU A 39 -8.88 -8.15 0.61
N ALA A 40 -8.08 -7.43 -0.17
CA ALA A 40 -7.86 -6.00 0.02
C ALA A 40 -9.18 -5.23 -0.07
N VAL A 41 -9.98 -5.50 -1.08
CA VAL A 41 -11.28 -4.84 -1.26
C VAL A 41 -12.23 -5.17 -0.11
N ARG A 42 -12.28 -6.44 0.28
CA ARG A 42 -13.14 -6.88 1.39
C ARG A 42 -12.75 -6.21 2.71
N ILE A 43 -11.46 -6.21 3.02
CA ILE A 43 -10.95 -5.60 4.25
C ILE A 43 -11.12 -4.07 4.22
N ALA A 44 -10.90 -3.45 3.07
CA ALA A 44 -11.09 -2.00 2.92
C ALA A 44 -12.53 -1.59 3.22
N ARG A 45 -13.51 -2.35 2.76
CA ARG A 45 -14.91 -2.08 3.04
C ARG A 45 -15.24 -2.19 4.53
N ALA A 46 -14.59 -3.14 5.21
CA ALA A 46 -14.82 -3.38 6.64
C ALA A 46 -14.10 -2.36 7.54
N THR A 47 -12.89 -1.96 7.17
CA THR A 47 -12.02 -1.16 8.05
C THR A 47 -11.90 0.30 7.63
N ARG A 48 -12.26 0.64 6.42
CA ARG A 48 -12.15 1.99 5.84
C ARG A 48 -10.76 2.59 6.04
N PRO A 49 -9.73 2.01 5.42
CA PRO A 49 -8.36 2.53 5.55
C PRO A 49 -8.23 3.88 4.87
N GLU A 50 -7.32 4.69 5.37
CA GLU A 50 -7.03 6.00 4.79
C GLU A 50 -5.77 5.94 3.93
N VAL A 51 -4.89 4.97 4.22
CA VAL A 51 -3.64 4.75 3.50
C VAL A 51 -3.53 3.27 3.17
N VAL A 52 -3.04 2.96 1.97
CA VAL A 52 -2.85 1.56 1.52
C VAL A 52 -1.46 1.43 0.90
N THR A 53 -0.70 0.42 1.32
CA THR A 53 0.49 0.00 0.58
C THR A 53 0.07 -1.10 -0.39
N MET A 54 0.45 -0.97 -1.67
CA MET A 54 -0.04 -1.83 -2.74
C MET A 54 1.09 -2.46 -3.54
N ASP A 55 1.17 -3.78 -3.49
CA ASP A 55 1.99 -4.57 -4.40
C ASP A 55 1.31 -4.64 -5.78
N LEU A 56 2.07 -4.48 -6.85
CA LEU A 56 1.51 -4.49 -8.20
C LEU A 56 1.39 -5.88 -8.81
N THR A 57 2.23 -6.81 -8.36
CA THR A 57 2.27 -8.18 -8.92
C THR A 57 1.67 -9.16 -7.94
N MET A 58 0.41 -9.51 -8.14
CA MET A 58 -0.32 -10.45 -7.30
C MET A 58 -1.15 -11.39 -8.16
N PRO A 59 -1.42 -12.63 -7.68
CA PRO A 59 -2.29 -13.54 -8.42
C PRO A 59 -3.74 -13.06 -8.42
N GLU A 60 -4.49 -13.47 -9.44
CA GLU A 60 -5.92 -13.22 -9.65
C GLU A 60 -6.22 -11.76 -9.96
N MET A 61 -6.29 -10.89 -8.96
CA MET A 61 -6.50 -9.46 -9.14
C MET A 61 -5.15 -8.76 -8.92
N ASP A 62 -4.56 -8.19 -9.97
CA ASP A 62 -3.29 -7.48 -9.86
C ASP A 62 -3.45 -6.11 -9.16
N GLY A 63 -2.32 -5.47 -8.88
CA GLY A 63 -2.34 -4.21 -8.16
C GLY A 63 -3.07 -3.08 -8.87
N ILE A 64 -3.01 -3.03 -10.21
CA ILE A 64 -3.72 -2.01 -10.99
C ILE A 64 -5.24 -2.17 -10.84
N GLU A 65 -5.74 -3.38 -11.01
CA GLU A 65 -7.16 -3.67 -10.82
C GLU A 65 -7.61 -3.34 -9.40
N CYS A 66 -6.77 -3.69 -8.42
CA CYS A 66 -7.04 -3.43 -7.02
C CYS A 66 -7.10 -1.94 -6.71
N ILE A 67 -6.15 -1.16 -7.25
CA ILE A 67 -6.14 0.30 -7.10
C ILE A 67 -7.44 0.90 -7.66
N GLN A 68 -7.85 0.47 -8.85
CA GLN A 68 -9.08 0.96 -9.45
C GLN A 68 -10.31 0.63 -8.59
N ALA A 69 -10.38 -0.59 -8.07
CA ALA A 69 -11.49 -1.00 -7.21
C ALA A 69 -11.53 -0.19 -5.91
N LEU A 70 -10.39 0.01 -5.27
CA LEU A 70 -10.30 0.78 -4.03
C LEU A 70 -10.68 2.25 -4.24
N LEU A 71 -10.20 2.87 -5.31
CA LEU A 71 -10.50 4.27 -5.59
C LEU A 71 -11.95 4.49 -6.03
N ARG A 72 -12.59 3.49 -6.64
CA ARG A 72 -14.03 3.54 -6.90
C ARG A 72 -14.83 3.46 -5.60
N PHE A 73 -14.36 2.64 -4.67
CA PHE A 73 -14.99 2.51 -3.35
C PHE A 73 -14.83 3.80 -2.53
N ASP A 74 -13.61 4.35 -2.51
CA ASP A 74 -13.30 5.56 -1.76
C ASP A 74 -12.17 6.33 -2.46
N PRO A 75 -12.48 7.37 -3.22
CA PRO A 75 -11.46 8.13 -3.96
C PRO A 75 -10.50 8.92 -3.08
N THR A 76 -10.73 8.99 -1.77
CA THR A 76 -9.82 9.68 -0.84
C THR A 76 -8.73 8.79 -0.28
N ILE A 77 -8.76 7.48 -0.56
CA ILE A 77 -7.71 6.56 -0.13
C ILE A 77 -6.37 6.98 -0.74
N LYS A 78 -5.33 7.02 0.09
CA LYS A 78 -3.98 7.39 -0.34
C LYS A 78 -3.19 6.10 -0.54
N ILE A 79 -2.75 5.86 -1.76
CA ILE A 79 -2.09 4.60 -2.13
C ILE A 79 -0.61 4.83 -2.36
N LEU A 80 0.22 4.05 -1.65
CA LEU A 80 1.66 3.94 -1.86
C LEU A 80 1.93 2.61 -2.56
N VAL A 81 2.46 2.66 -3.78
CA VAL A 81 2.87 1.46 -4.50
C VAL A 81 4.20 0.96 -3.95
N VAL A 82 4.27 -0.33 -3.63
CA VAL A 82 5.49 -0.99 -3.15
C VAL A 82 5.77 -2.16 -4.08
N SER A 83 6.73 -2.01 -4.99
CA SER A 83 6.95 -2.99 -6.05
C SER A 83 8.41 -3.01 -6.51
N ALA A 84 8.76 -4.04 -7.31
CA ALA A 84 10.11 -4.16 -7.84
C ALA A 84 10.40 -3.06 -8.88
N LEU A 85 11.67 -2.68 -9.03
CA LEU A 85 12.08 -1.71 -10.05
C LEU A 85 11.74 -2.19 -11.47
N SER A 86 11.73 -3.52 -11.69
CA SER A 86 11.32 -4.09 -12.97
C SER A 86 9.88 -3.78 -13.34
N ASP A 87 9.06 -3.38 -12.37
CA ASP A 87 7.65 -3.02 -12.58
C ASP A 87 7.46 -1.51 -12.77
N LYS A 88 8.50 -0.77 -13.11
CA LYS A 88 8.46 0.68 -13.21
C LYS A 88 7.36 1.20 -14.13
N THR A 89 7.18 0.56 -15.29
CA THR A 89 6.14 0.96 -16.24
C THR A 89 4.74 0.83 -15.62
N THR A 90 4.51 -0.27 -14.92
CA THR A 90 3.24 -0.49 -14.22
C THR A 90 3.06 0.50 -13.06
N ALA A 91 4.15 0.84 -12.38
CA ALA A 91 4.11 1.84 -11.30
C ALA A 91 3.72 3.22 -11.84
N ILE A 92 4.23 3.62 -13.00
CA ILE A 92 3.84 4.87 -13.65
C ILE A 92 2.35 4.85 -13.99
N GLN A 93 1.85 3.73 -14.50
CA GLN A 93 0.43 3.56 -14.78
C GLN A 93 -0.41 3.73 -13.50
N ALA A 94 0.05 3.14 -12.39
CA ALA A 94 -0.62 3.27 -11.10
C ALA A 94 -0.69 4.73 -10.64
N LEU A 95 0.39 5.49 -10.81
CA LEU A 95 0.41 6.91 -10.46
C LEU A 95 -0.58 7.71 -11.31
N LYS A 96 -0.71 7.38 -12.59
CA LYS A 96 -1.69 8.03 -13.47
C LYS A 96 -3.13 7.73 -13.06
N LEU A 97 -3.37 6.58 -12.44
CA LEU A 97 -4.69 6.17 -11.96
C LEU A 97 -5.05 6.77 -10.60
N GLY A 98 -4.09 7.37 -9.92
CA GLY A 98 -4.35 8.03 -8.65
C GLY A 98 -3.51 7.59 -7.46
N ALA A 99 -2.57 6.64 -7.63
CA ALA A 99 -1.61 6.33 -6.59
C ALA A 99 -0.73 7.57 -6.33
N ARG A 100 -0.31 7.76 -5.08
CA ARG A 100 0.38 8.99 -4.69
C ARG A 100 1.87 8.86 -4.50
N GLY A 101 2.41 7.65 -4.56
CA GLY A 101 3.84 7.45 -4.39
C GLY A 101 4.25 6.05 -4.77
N PHE A 102 5.56 5.85 -4.80
CA PHE A 102 6.17 4.58 -5.16
C PHE A 102 7.43 4.36 -4.33
N VAL A 103 7.60 3.15 -3.81
CA VAL A 103 8.85 2.73 -3.22
C VAL A 103 9.26 1.39 -3.82
N ALA A 104 10.54 1.26 -4.18
CA ALA A 104 11.06 0.06 -4.84
C ALA A 104 11.46 -1.01 -3.83
N LYS A 105 11.20 -2.28 -4.16
CA LYS A 105 11.76 -3.42 -3.43
C LYS A 105 13.15 -3.74 -4.01
N PRO A 106 14.13 -4.06 -3.19
CA PRO A 106 14.10 -4.02 -1.73
C PRO A 106 14.19 -2.58 -1.19
N PHE A 107 13.54 -2.32 -0.08
CA PHE A 107 13.54 -1.01 0.54
C PHE A 107 14.13 -1.09 1.95
N SER A 108 14.70 0.02 2.43
CA SER A 108 15.08 0.15 3.83
C SER A 108 13.89 0.60 4.66
N ASP A 109 13.95 0.41 5.96
CA ASP A 109 12.91 0.89 6.87
C ASP A 109 12.73 2.40 6.74
N GLU A 110 13.83 3.13 6.59
CA GLU A 110 13.84 4.57 6.45
C GLU A 110 13.17 5.02 5.14
N GLU A 111 13.47 4.35 4.02
CA GLU A 111 12.83 4.63 2.73
C GLU A 111 11.32 4.45 2.81
N LEU A 112 10.89 3.38 3.46
CA LEU A 112 9.46 3.10 3.63
C LEU A 112 8.80 4.15 4.53
N GLN A 113 9.44 4.54 5.63
CA GLN A 113 8.92 5.57 6.53
C GLN A 113 8.71 6.89 5.80
N ILE A 114 9.73 7.33 5.05
CA ILE A 114 9.66 8.58 4.30
C ILE A 114 8.52 8.52 3.28
N ALA A 115 8.44 7.43 2.53
CA ALA A 115 7.39 7.28 1.51
C ALA A 115 5.99 7.29 2.12
N LEU A 116 5.79 6.61 3.24
CA LEU A 116 4.49 6.60 3.93
C LEU A 116 4.12 7.97 4.47
N LEU A 117 5.07 8.68 5.08
CA LEU A 117 4.82 10.03 5.58
C LEU A 117 4.45 10.99 4.46
N ASP A 118 5.11 10.87 3.31
CA ASP A 118 4.81 11.68 2.13
C ASP A 118 3.40 11.44 1.61
N VAL A 119 3.05 10.18 1.42
CA VAL A 119 1.75 9.79 0.88
C VAL A 119 0.63 10.17 1.84
N ALA A 120 0.88 10.03 3.13
CA ALA A 120 -0.11 10.34 4.17
C ALA A 120 -0.19 11.83 4.52
N ASP A 121 0.67 12.68 3.96
CA ASP A 121 0.76 14.12 4.30
C ASP A 121 1.05 14.34 5.78
N MET A 122 1.94 13.54 6.36
CA MET A 122 2.25 13.58 7.80
C MET A 122 3.68 14.02 8.10
N ARG A 123 4.24 14.87 7.30
CA ARG A 123 5.59 15.40 7.55
C ARG A 123 5.60 16.41 8.66
#